data_a01a9d3bf2b09a1815e6e2695aee8137
#
_entry.id   a01a9d3bf2b09a1815e6e2695aee8137
#
_cell.length_a   1.000
_cell.length_b   1.000
_cell.length_c   1.000
_cell.angle_alpha   90.00
_cell.angle_beta   90.00
_cell.angle_gamma   90.00
#
_symmetry.space_group_name_H-M   'P 1'
#
loop_
_entity.id
_entity.type
_entity.pdbx_description
1 polymer ?
#
loop_
_entity_poly.entity_id
_entity_poly.type
_entity_poly.pdbx_seq_one_letter_code
_entity_poly.pdbx_strand_id
1 'polypeptide(L)'
;LREARPEAAVSTHPSVVAAVGRLARETGAIPVIADSPGGGYRYTRKTLDKIYTTNRMHQAANQAGITVNWDTSSRPVSYAEGVLTKHFDIITPVYEADAVFNLCKMKTHLFTVMTGAIKNIFGVIPGLSKTGYHAKLHDMQRFTAMLLDLAQYVSPRLTIMDAVLAMEGDGPGTGDPRSVGLLIGSENPLALDVVATEIMGLKRTENPVIMEAERRALEPNRLEDIEVVGADLADVKVPDFKRTR
;
A
#
# COMPACT_ATOMS: atom_id res chain seq x y z
N LEU A 1 -4.24 6.49 2.79
CA LEU A 1 -5.31 6.61 3.78
C LEU A 1 -6.34 7.66 3.35
N ARG A 2 -7.63 7.35 3.41
CA ARG A 2 -8.76 8.25 3.11
C ARG A 2 -9.90 8.00 4.10
N GLU A 3 -10.77 8.99 4.25
CA GLU A 3 -12.00 8.86 5.03
C GLU A 3 -13.02 8.01 4.25
N ALA A 4 -13.19 6.77 4.65
CA ALA A 4 -14.16 5.86 4.08
C ALA A 4 -14.49 4.74 5.08
N ARG A 5 -15.71 4.22 5.04
CA ARG A 5 -16.08 3.04 5.84
C ARG A 5 -15.39 1.79 5.27
N PRO A 6 -15.15 0.75 6.08
CA PRO A 6 -14.47 -0.48 5.63
C PRO A 6 -15.15 -1.13 4.41
N GLU A 7 -16.47 -1.08 4.36
CA GLU A 7 -17.30 -1.69 3.31
C GLU A 7 -17.10 -1.04 1.92
N ALA A 8 -16.52 0.17 1.87
CA ALA A 8 -16.17 0.85 0.61
C ALA A 8 -14.85 0.34 -0.01
N ALA A 9 -14.14 -0.56 0.65
CA ALA A 9 -12.88 -1.16 0.18
C ALA A 9 -11.77 -0.15 -0.21
N VAL A 10 -11.82 1.06 0.35
CA VAL A 10 -10.84 2.13 0.06
C VAL A 10 -9.51 1.89 0.77
N SER A 11 -9.57 1.40 2.01
CA SER A 11 -8.41 1.09 2.86
C SER A 11 -8.43 -0.38 3.27
N THR A 12 -7.29 -0.89 3.72
CA THR A 12 -7.18 -2.22 4.32
C THR A 12 -8.22 -2.39 5.41
N HIS A 13 -8.90 -3.52 5.45
CA HIS A 13 -9.97 -3.77 6.42
C HIS A 13 -9.40 -3.80 7.84
N PRO A 14 -10.08 -3.17 8.81
CA PRO A 14 -9.57 -3.10 10.19
C PRO A 14 -9.33 -4.47 10.85
N SER A 15 -10.06 -5.51 10.46
CA SER A 15 -9.84 -6.87 10.96
C SER A 15 -8.48 -7.45 10.53
N VAL A 16 -8.01 -7.13 9.33
CA VAL A 16 -6.68 -7.55 8.86
C VAL A 16 -5.61 -6.84 9.70
N VAL A 17 -5.75 -5.54 9.92
CA VAL A 17 -4.84 -4.75 10.75
C VAL A 17 -4.81 -5.28 12.18
N ALA A 18 -5.98 -5.59 12.76
CA ALA A 18 -6.08 -6.16 14.11
C ALA A 18 -5.43 -7.55 14.21
N ALA A 19 -5.62 -8.40 13.20
CA ALA A 19 -5.03 -9.74 13.18
C ALA A 19 -3.50 -9.68 13.11
N VAL A 20 -2.96 -8.90 12.19
CA VAL A 20 -1.50 -8.72 12.06
C VAL A 20 -0.91 -8.08 13.31
N GLY A 21 -1.58 -7.07 13.88
CA GLY A 21 -1.14 -6.43 15.11
C GLY A 21 -1.09 -7.39 16.30
N ARG A 22 -2.08 -8.28 16.45
CA ARG A 22 -2.05 -9.33 17.50
C ARG A 22 -0.88 -10.29 17.30
N LEU A 23 -0.71 -10.81 16.08
CA LEU A 23 0.39 -11.71 15.77
C LEU A 23 1.76 -11.07 16.04
N ALA A 24 1.94 -9.82 15.65
CA ALA A 24 3.17 -9.07 15.93
C ALA A 24 3.41 -8.94 17.45
N ARG A 25 2.36 -8.65 18.24
CA ARG A 25 2.49 -8.62 19.71
C ARG A 25 2.88 -9.97 20.31
N GLU A 26 2.34 -11.06 19.80
CA GLU A 26 2.67 -12.41 20.26
C GLU A 26 4.16 -12.75 20.07
N THR A 27 4.84 -12.10 19.13
CA THR A 27 6.30 -12.19 18.98
C THR A 27 7.10 -11.26 19.89
N GLY A 28 6.43 -10.48 20.73
CA GLY A 28 7.06 -9.51 21.64
C GLY A 28 7.27 -8.11 21.04
N ALA A 29 6.79 -7.85 19.82
CA ALA A 29 6.86 -6.51 19.21
C ALA A 29 5.85 -5.53 19.83
N ILE A 30 6.08 -4.24 19.64
CA ILE A 30 5.18 -3.14 20.02
C ILE A 30 4.63 -2.52 18.75
N PRO A 31 3.54 -3.08 18.16
CA PRO A 31 3.03 -2.60 16.89
C PRO A 31 2.28 -1.28 17.05
N VAL A 32 2.50 -0.40 16.08
CA VAL A 32 1.86 0.91 15.96
C VAL A 32 1.23 1.04 14.57
N ILE A 33 -0.04 1.42 14.51
CA ILE A 33 -0.71 1.77 13.25
C ILE A 33 -0.27 3.17 12.86
N ALA A 34 0.40 3.30 11.72
CA ALA A 34 0.83 4.58 11.18
C ALA A 34 0.52 4.68 9.68
N ASP A 35 -0.01 5.80 9.26
CA ASP A 35 -0.25 6.15 7.86
C ASP A 35 -0.45 7.66 7.75
N SER A 36 -0.29 8.19 6.57
CA SER A 36 -0.56 9.59 6.28
C SER A 36 -1.67 9.73 5.22
N PRO A 37 -2.63 10.64 5.40
CA PRO A 37 -3.75 10.78 4.49
C PRO A 37 -3.31 11.26 3.10
N GLY A 38 -4.03 10.81 2.06
CA GLY A 38 -3.92 11.27 0.68
C GLY A 38 -5.11 12.12 0.25
N GLY A 39 -5.15 12.54 -1.01
CA GLY A 39 -6.31 13.25 -1.56
C GLY A 39 -6.49 14.68 -1.06
N GLY A 40 -5.40 15.38 -0.75
CA GLY A 40 -5.46 16.79 -0.35
C GLY A 40 -5.67 17.04 1.14
N TYR A 41 -5.75 15.99 1.96
CA TYR A 41 -5.84 16.15 3.41
C TYR A 41 -4.51 16.61 4.02
N ARG A 42 -4.60 17.49 5.02
CA ARG A 42 -3.44 17.85 5.86
C ARG A 42 -3.12 16.70 6.82
N TYR A 43 -1.84 16.46 7.05
CA TYR A 43 -1.37 15.51 8.06
C TYR A 43 -1.44 16.16 9.43
N THR A 44 -2.58 16.03 10.08
CA THR A 44 -2.86 16.58 11.42
C THR A 44 -3.57 15.54 12.27
N ARG A 45 -3.42 15.62 13.61
CA ARG A 45 -4.11 14.74 14.55
C ARG A 45 -5.64 14.74 14.31
N LYS A 46 -6.24 15.91 14.09
CA LYS A 46 -7.69 16.02 13.82
C LYS A 46 -8.10 15.24 12.57
N THR A 47 -7.29 15.32 11.50
CA THR A 47 -7.55 14.58 10.26
C THR A 47 -7.41 13.08 10.48
N LEU A 48 -6.36 12.65 11.18
CA LEU A 48 -6.13 11.23 11.49
C LEU A 48 -7.27 10.67 12.34
N ASP A 49 -7.66 11.37 13.40
CA ASP A 49 -8.75 10.95 14.29
C ASP A 49 -10.06 10.73 13.53
N LYS A 50 -10.44 11.69 12.68
CA LYS A 50 -11.62 11.58 11.82
C LYS A 50 -11.55 10.35 10.92
N ILE A 51 -10.43 10.14 10.24
CA ILE A 51 -10.25 9.03 9.31
C ILE A 51 -10.22 7.69 10.05
N TYR A 52 -9.48 7.59 11.16
CA TYR A 52 -9.37 6.36 11.94
C TYR A 52 -10.67 5.98 12.63
N THR A 53 -11.51 6.97 12.97
CA THR A 53 -12.88 6.74 13.46
C THR A 53 -13.75 6.17 12.35
N THR A 54 -13.76 6.83 11.18
CA THR A 54 -14.62 6.43 10.04
C THR A 54 -14.26 5.03 9.50
N ASN A 55 -12.97 4.72 9.37
CA ASN A 55 -12.50 3.42 8.87
C ASN A 55 -12.33 2.36 9.98
N ARG A 56 -12.76 2.66 11.22
CA ARG A 56 -12.74 1.76 12.39
C ARG A 56 -11.34 1.30 12.83
N MET A 57 -10.27 2.02 12.49
CA MET A 57 -8.91 1.68 12.93
C MET A 57 -8.73 1.83 14.43
N HIS A 58 -9.42 2.76 15.08
CA HIS A 58 -9.46 2.85 16.56
C HIS A 58 -10.01 1.57 17.19
N GLN A 59 -11.11 1.05 16.64
CA GLN A 59 -11.71 -0.18 17.12
C GLN A 59 -10.76 -1.37 16.93
N ALA A 60 -10.11 -1.46 15.76
CA ALA A 60 -9.13 -2.50 15.46
C ALA A 60 -7.94 -2.44 16.42
N ALA A 61 -7.41 -1.25 16.66
CA ALA A 61 -6.30 -1.04 17.58
C ALA A 61 -6.67 -1.50 19.01
N ASN A 62 -7.82 -1.09 19.52
CA ASN A 62 -8.31 -1.48 20.85
C ASN A 62 -8.50 -3.01 20.96
N GLN A 63 -9.12 -3.63 19.96
CA GLN A 63 -9.34 -5.09 19.93
C GLN A 63 -8.05 -5.89 19.88
N ALA A 64 -7.03 -5.37 19.20
CA ALA A 64 -5.72 -6.02 19.09
C ALA A 64 -4.77 -5.65 20.24
N GLY A 65 -5.13 -4.66 21.06
CA GLY A 65 -4.26 -4.11 22.10
C GLY A 65 -3.00 -3.47 21.54
N ILE A 66 -3.12 -2.79 20.39
CA ILE A 66 -2.06 -2.06 19.71
C ILE A 66 -2.35 -0.57 19.71
N THR A 67 -1.34 0.25 19.42
CA THR A 67 -1.50 1.70 19.45
C THR A 67 -1.73 2.28 18.08
N VAL A 68 -2.35 3.45 18.04
CA VAL A 68 -2.47 4.28 16.83
C VAL A 68 -1.51 5.45 16.97
N ASN A 69 -0.76 5.74 15.93
CA ASN A 69 0.14 6.88 15.91
C ASN A 69 -0.61 8.21 15.84
N TRP A 70 -0.18 9.16 16.68
CA TRP A 70 -0.67 10.53 16.72
C TRP A 70 0.38 11.59 16.40
N ASP A 71 1.63 11.18 16.26
CA ASP A 71 2.68 12.08 15.81
C ASP A 71 2.50 12.37 14.32
N THR A 72 2.36 13.65 14.00
CA THR A 72 2.19 14.15 12.63
C THR A 72 3.44 14.89 12.14
N SER A 73 4.56 14.71 12.81
CA SER A 73 5.85 15.20 12.35
C SER A 73 6.43 14.30 11.24
N SER A 74 7.43 14.81 10.56
CA SER A 74 8.16 14.08 9.53
C SER A 74 9.65 14.35 9.64
N ARG A 75 10.45 13.46 9.09
CA ARG A 75 11.92 13.55 9.04
C ARG A 75 12.40 13.56 7.60
N PRO A 76 13.30 14.50 7.23
CA PRO A 76 14.00 14.42 5.97
C PRO A 76 14.99 13.27 5.99
N VAL A 77 14.98 12.48 4.92
CA VAL A 77 15.89 11.34 4.74
C VAL A 77 16.57 11.40 3.39
N SER A 78 17.76 10.83 3.30
CA SER A 78 18.53 10.70 2.08
C SER A 78 18.68 9.24 1.70
N TYR A 79 18.46 8.93 0.43
CA TYR A 79 18.63 7.62 -0.15
C TYR A 79 19.56 7.72 -1.36
N ALA A 80 20.85 7.51 -1.14
CA ALA A 80 21.88 7.67 -2.17
C ALA A 80 21.69 6.75 -3.37
N GLU A 81 21.13 5.56 -3.15
CA GLU A 81 20.85 4.53 -4.16
C GLU A 81 19.61 4.83 -5.02
N GLY A 82 18.81 5.84 -4.64
CA GLY A 82 17.64 6.26 -5.41
C GLY A 82 18.02 6.66 -6.83
N VAL A 83 17.29 6.13 -7.79
CA VAL A 83 17.53 6.39 -9.23
C VAL A 83 16.99 7.76 -9.63
N LEU A 84 15.77 8.09 -9.21
CA LEU A 84 15.12 9.37 -9.52
C LEU A 84 15.04 10.29 -8.30
N THR A 85 14.68 9.73 -7.15
CA THR A 85 14.42 10.51 -5.93
C THR A 85 15.36 10.06 -4.82
N LYS A 86 16.23 10.97 -4.40
CA LYS A 86 17.25 10.71 -3.37
C LYS A 86 16.94 11.33 -2.02
N HIS A 87 15.88 12.10 -1.92
CA HIS A 87 15.47 12.78 -0.70
C HIS A 87 13.97 12.67 -0.52
N PHE A 88 13.55 12.26 0.67
CA PHE A 88 12.15 12.14 1.04
C PHE A 88 11.92 12.80 2.41
N ASP A 89 10.71 13.30 2.61
CA ASP A 89 10.18 13.53 3.96
C ASP A 89 9.33 12.34 4.34
N ILE A 90 9.66 11.67 5.44
CA ILE A 90 8.96 10.47 5.91
C ILE A 90 8.33 10.75 7.26
N ILE A 91 7.10 10.29 7.47
CA ILE A 91 6.43 10.41 8.77
C ILE A 91 7.29 9.79 9.87
N THR A 92 7.44 10.50 10.97
CA THR A 92 8.32 10.11 12.08
C THR A 92 8.10 8.68 12.59
N PRO A 93 6.86 8.17 12.77
CA PRO A 93 6.65 6.81 13.28
C PRO A 93 7.23 5.71 12.36
N VAL A 94 7.36 5.96 11.06
CA VAL A 94 8.01 5.02 10.13
C VAL A 94 9.52 5.16 10.18
N TYR A 95 10.03 6.39 10.34
CA TYR A 95 11.46 6.64 10.48
C TYR A 95 12.03 5.99 11.75
N GLU A 96 11.28 5.98 12.85
CA GLU A 96 11.70 5.46 14.16
C GLU A 96 11.42 3.97 14.36
N ALA A 97 10.69 3.34 13.44
CA ALA A 97 10.34 1.92 13.56
C ALA A 97 11.53 1.00 13.26
N ASP A 98 11.72 -0.05 14.05
CA ASP A 98 12.70 -1.12 13.79
C ASP A 98 12.32 -1.96 12.57
N ALA A 99 11.03 -2.07 12.28
CA ALA A 99 10.49 -2.80 11.13
C ALA A 99 9.16 -2.20 10.67
N VAL A 100 8.91 -2.30 9.36
CA VAL A 100 7.65 -1.87 8.74
C VAL A 100 6.92 -3.08 8.16
N PHE A 101 5.66 -3.25 8.54
CA PHE A 101 4.72 -4.16 7.88
C PHE A 101 3.79 -3.34 6.99
N ASN A 102 3.79 -3.64 5.72
CA ASN A 102 3.01 -2.93 4.70
C ASN A 102 1.67 -3.63 4.48
N LEU A 103 0.59 -3.09 5.05
CA LEU A 103 -0.75 -3.64 4.91
C LEU A 103 -1.52 -2.87 3.83
N CYS A 104 -1.61 -3.44 2.63
CA CYS A 104 -2.19 -2.77 1.49
C CYS A 104 -3.57 -3.34 1.09
N LYS A 105 -4.26 -2.67 0.20
CA LYS A 105 -5.56 -3.06 -0.35
C LYS A 105 -5.42 -3.33 -1.85
N MET A 106 -5.98 -4.46 -2.33
CA MET A 106 -6.14 -4.70 -3.76
C MET A 106 -7.17 -3.74 -4.32
N LYS A 107 -6.74 -2.82 -5.19
CA LYS A 107 -7.67 -1.88 -5.83
C LYS A 107 -7.11 -1.26 -7.11
N THR A 108 -8.01 -0.90 -8.01
CA THR A 108 -7.70 -0.08 -9.19
C THR A 108 -7.24 1.33 -8.82
N HIS A 109 -6.57 1.97 -9.75
CA HIS A 109 -6.10 3.35 -9.59
C HIS A 109 -6.00 4.06 -10.94
N LEU A 110 -6.66 5.20 -11.09
CA LEU A 110 -6.65 6.00 -12.32
C LEU A 110 -5.25 6.28 -12.88
N PHE A 111 -4.28 6.60 -12.02
CA PHE A 111 -2.95 7.01 -12.46
C PHE A 111 -1.95 5.85 -12.58
N THR A 112 -1.97 4.89 -11.65
CA THR A 112 -1.01 3.77 -11.61
C THR A 112 -1.65 2.43 -11.94
N VAL A 113 -2.83 2.42 -12.55
CA VAL A 113 -3.64 1.24 -12.92
C VAL A 113 -4.09 0.44 -11.69
N MET A 114 -3.17 0.15 -10.80
CA MET A 114 -3.42 -0.57 -9.54
C MET A 114 -2.79 0.18 -8.36
N THR A 115 -3.46 0.16 -7.21
CA THR A 115 -2.85 0.38 -5.92
C THR A 115 -2.51 -0.99 -5.36
N GLY A 116 -1.25 -1.27 -5.26
CA GLY A 116 -0.72 -2.50 -4.70
C GLY A 116 0.18 -2.23 -3.50
N ALA A 117 1.14 -3.11 -3.31
CA ALA A 117 2.11 -3.03 -2.24
C ALA A 117 3.04 -1.81 -2.39
N ILE A 118 3.65 -1.65 -3.56
CA ILE A 118 4.58 -0.54 -3.84
C ILE A 118 3.89 0.82 -3.69
N LYS A 119 2.72 0.98 -4.30
CA LYS A 119 1.97 2.25 -4.23
C LYS A 119 1.48 2.56 -2.81
N ASN A 120 1.18 1.52 -2.00
CA ASN A 120 0.73 1.72 -0.62
C ASN A 120 1.81 2.39 0.25
N ILE A 121 3.08 2.08 0.01
CA ILE A 121 4.23 2.67 0.72
C ILE A 121 4.25 4.21 0.58
N PHE A 122 3.64 4.77 -0.45
CA PHE A 122 3.46 6.22 -0.55
C PHE A 122 2.67 6.82 0.64
N GLY A 123 2.03 5.97 1.45
CA GLY A 123 1.44 6.33 2.74
C GLY A 123 2.43 6.98 3.72
N VAL A 124 3.71 6.66 3.63
CA VAL A 124 4.74 7.22 4.53
C VAL A 124 5.10 8.68 4.23
N ILE A 125 4.73 9.21 3.06
CA ILE A 125 4.93 10.63 2.71
C ILE A 125 3.86 11.48 3.41
N PRO A 126 4.20 12.60 4.07
CA PRO A 126 3.22 13.41 4.80
C PRO A 126 2.15 14.03 3.90
N GLY A 127 0.90 13.89 4.25
CA GLY A 127 -0.32 14.55 3.75
C GLY A 127 -0.21 15.31 2.42
N LEU A 128 -0.17 16.62 2.50
CA LEU A 128 -0.12 17.52 1.33
C LEU A 128 1.16 17.38 0.47
N SER A 129 2.26 16.87 1.02
CA SER A 129 3.48 16.61 0.25
C SER A 129 3.23 15.63 -0.89
N LYS A 130 2.27 14.70 -0.73
CA LYS A 130 1.82 13.78 -1.80
C LYS A 130 1.32 14.53 -3.03
N THR A 131 0.58 15.63 -2.83
CA THR A 131 0.09 16.47 -3.94
C THR A 131 1.25 17.12 -4.68
N GLY A 132 2.30 17.54 -3.95
CA GLY A 132 3.53 18.07 -4.54
C GLY A 132 4.24 17.05 -5.44
N TYR A 133 4.32 15.77 -5.02
CA TYR A 133 4.86 14.70 -5.86
C TYR A 133 4.03 14.48 -7.13
N HIS A 134 2.70 14.44 -7.04
CA HIS A 134 1.85 14.32 -8.23
C HIS A 134 1.99 15.50 -9.18
N ALA A 135 2.15 16.73 -8.67
CA ALA A 135 2.34 17.91 -9.50
C ALA A 135 3.72 17.94 -10.19
N LYS A 136 4.79 17.54 -9.47
CA LYS A 136 6.16 17.52 -9.99
C LYS A 136 6.43 16.32 -10.91
N LEU A 137 5.81 15.18 -10.63
CA LEU A 137 5.98 13.92 -11.33
C LEU A 137 4.66 13.53 -12.02
N HIS A 138 4.18 14.42 -12.91
CA HIS A 138 2.94 14.20 -13.65
C HIS A 138 3.05 13.11 -14.72
N ASP A 139 4.27 12.74 -15.07
CA ASP A 139 4.57 11.59 -15.92
C ASP A 139 4.52 10.30 -15.10
N MET A 140 3.80 9.29 -15.62
CA MET A 140 3.55 8.01 -14.92
C MET A 140 4.87 7.25 -14.67
N GLN A 141 5.78 7.23 -15.64
CA GLN A 141 7.06 6.54 -15.49
C GLN A 141 7.91 7.18 -14.40
N ARG A 142 8.00 8.49 -14.36
CA ARG A 142 8.73 9.20 -13.29
C ARG A 142 8.07 9.02 -11.93
N PHE A 143 6.75 9.00 -11.88
CA PHE A 143 6.04 8.76 -10.62
C PHE A 143 6.27 7.35 -10.09
N THR A 144 6.19 6.32 -10.94
CA THR A 144 6.49 4.94 -10.55
C THR A 144 7.96 4.72 -10.21
N ALA A 145 8.87 5.43 -10.88
CA ALA A 145 10.27 5.46 -10.54
C ALA A 145 10.51 5.96 -9.11
N MET A 146 9.86 7.05 -8.72
CA MET A 146 9.90 7.57 -7.35
C MET A 146 9.28 6.59 -6.34
N LEU A 147 8.18 5.92 -6.70
CA LEU A 147 7.56 4.92 -5.82
C LEU A 147 8.49 3.73 -5.54
N LEU A 148 9.25 3.28 -6.54
CA LEU A 148 10.24 2.22 -6.36
C LEU A 148 11.41 2.68 -5.49
N ASP A 149 11.93 3.91 -5.70
CA ASP A 149 12.97 4.46 -4.83
C ASP A 149 12.49 4.51 -3.37
N LEU A 150 11.26 4.96 -3.14
CA LEU A 150 10.66 5.03 -1.81
C LEU A 150 10.46 3.64 -1.19
N ALA A 151 10.00 2.67 -1.99
CA ALA A 151 9.78 1.31 -1.54
C ALA A 151 11.09 0.60 -1.15
N GLN A 152 12.14 0.82 -1.91
CA GLN A 152 13.48 0.31 -1.60
C GLN A 152 14.05 0.96 -0.34
N TYR A 153 13.83 2.27 -0.14
CA TYR A 153 14.23 2.96 1.09
C TYR A 153 13.50 2.41 2.32
N VAL A 154 12.17 2.32 2.27
CA VAL A 154 11.34 1.85 3.42
C VAL A 154 11.58 0.37 3.70
N SER A 155 11.80 -0.43 2.67
CA SER A 155 12.12 -1.87 2.73
C SER A 155 11.24 -2.64 3.74
N PRO A 156 9.93 -2.74 3.52
CA PRO A 156 9.05 -3.42 4.47
C PRO A 156 9.45 -4.89 4.63
N ARG A 157 9.46 -5.37 5.88
CA ARG A 157 9.80 -6.77 6.23
C ARG A 157 8.73 -7.77 5.81
N LEU A 158 7.50 -7.31 5.76
CA LEU A 158 6.34 -8.10 5.37
C LEU A 158 5.33 -7.20 4.68
N THR A 159 4.78 -7.66 3.60
CA THR A 159 3.62 -7.04 2.96
C THR A 159 2.46 -8.00 2.94
N ILE A 160 1.28 -7.54 3.37
CA ILE A 160 0.03 -8.29 3.29
C ILE A 160 -0.98 -7.44 2.54
N MET A 161 -1.50 -8.00 1.44
CA MET A 161 -2.57 -7.39 0.66
C MET A 161 -3.92 -7.97 1.07
N ASP A 162 -4.78 -7.09 1.51
CA ASP A 162 -6.19 -7.39 1.71
C ASP A 162 -6.91 -7.35 0.35
N ALA A 163 -7.26 -8.52 -0.14
CA ALA A 163 -8.09 -8.76 -1.30
C ALA A 163 -9.37 -9.53 -0.92
N VAL A 164 -9.76 -9.56 0.38
CA VAL A 164 -11.03 -10.16 0.77
C VAL A 164 -12.18 -9.38 0.13
N LEU A 165 -12.18 -8.07 0.32
CA LEU A 165 -13.04 -7.14 -0.39
C LEU A 165 -12.14 -6.13 -1.11
N ALA A 166 -11.89 -6.35 -2.39
CA ALA A 166 -11.11 -5.48 -3.25
C ALA A 166 -11.95 -4.31 -3.78
N MET A 167 -11.31 -3.36 -4.49
CA MET A 167 -12.03 -2.29 -5.21
C MET A 167 -11.71 -2.36 -6.69
N GLU A 168 -12.73 -2.37 -7.53
CA GLU A 168 -12.63 -2.34 -8.98
C GLU A 168 -13.21 -1.05 -9.58
N GLY A 169 -13.07 -0.81 -10.89
CA GLY A 169 -13.60 0.38 -11.56
C GLY A 169 -12.80 1.66 -11.25
N ASP A 170 -13.47 2.75 -10.96
CA ASP A 170 -12.87 4.10 -10.85
C ASP A 170 -12.18 4.35 -9.49
N GLY A 171 -11.23 3.46 -9.15
CA GLY A 171 -10.36 3.63 -7.97
C GLY A 171 -9.40 4.83 -8.07
N PRO A 172 -8.79 5.23 -7.01
CA PRO A 172 -8.58 4.50 -5.75
C PRO A 172 -9.57 4.82 -4.62
N GLY A 173 -10.63 5.58 -4.83
CA GLY A 173 -11.51 6.00 -3.74
C GLY A 173 -12.99 6.03 -4.08
N THR A 174 -13.35 5.85 -5.34
CA THR A 174 -14.72 5.94 -5.88
C THR A 174 -15.11 4.73 -6.72
N GLY A 175 -14.29 3.68 -6.72
CA GLY A 175 -14.62 2.42 -7.37
C GLY A 175 -15.62 1.59 -6.58
N ASP A 176 -16.01 0.46 -7.16
CA ASP A 176 -16.98 -0.47 -6.59
C ASP A 176 -16.27 -1.55 -5.74
N PRO A 177 -16.83 -1.95 -4.60
CA PRO A 177 -16.33 -3.11 -3.86
C PRO A 177 -16.48 -4.39 -4.68
N ARG A 178 -15.42 -5.23 -4.71
CA ARG A 178 -15.39 -6.53 -5.38
C ARG A 178 -14.94 -7.61 -4.41
N SER A 179 -15.79 -8.61 -4.19
CA SER A 179 -15.40 -9.77 -3.39
C SER A 179 -14.42 -10.63 -4.19
N VAL A 180 -13.22 -10.85 -3.62
CA VAL A 180 -12.19 -11.73 -4.18
C VAL A 180 -11.87 -12.86 -3.18
N GLY A 181 -11.95 -12.58 -1.87
CA GLY A 181 -11.86 -13.59 -0.82
C GLY A 181 -10.43 -14.02 -0.46
N LEU A 182 -9.42 -13.19 -0.77
CA LEU A 182 -8.01 -13.54 -0.60
C LEU A 182 -7.27 -12.63 0.37
N LEU A 183 -6.28 -13.20 1.05
CA LEU A 183 -5.15 -12.48 1.62
C LEU A 183 -3.89 -12.96 0.90
N ILE A 184 -3.03 -12.02 0.50
CA ILE A 184 -1.79 -12.30 -0.22
C ILE A 184 -0.65 -11.74 0.60
N GLY A 185 0.35 -12.57 0.92
CA GLY A 185 1.50 -12.19 1.72
C GLY A 185 2.82 -12.37 0.97
N SER A 186 3.78 -11.48 1.16
CA SER A 186 5.14 -11.61 0.64
C SER A 186 6.11 -10.73 1.43
N GLU A 187 7.35 -11.17 1.58
CA GLU A 187 8.45 -10.32 2.06
C GLU A 187 8.90 -9.32 0.99
N ASN A 188 8.65 -9.64 -0.28
CA ASN A 188 8.95 -8.75 -1.40
C ASN A 188 7.68 -8.07 -1.93
N PRO A 189 7.53 -6.74 -1.77
CA PRO A 189 6.35 -6.02 -2.21
C PRO A 189 6.18 -6.01 -3.74
N LEU A 190 7.27 -6.13 -4.51
CA LEU A 190 7.18 -6.20 -5.97
C LEU A 190 6.64 -7.57 -6.41
N ALA A 191 7.11 -8.67 -5.81
CA ALA A 191 6.58 -10.00 -6.06
C ALA A 191 5.06 -10.05 -5.79
N LEU A 192 4.64 -9.43 -4.70
CA LEU A 192 3.22 -9.35 -4.36
C LEU A 192 2.43 -8.59 -5.43
N ASP A 193 2.93 -7.47 -5.93
CA ASP A 193 2.28 -6.69 -6.99
C ASP A 193 2.23 -7.44 -8.32
N VAL A 194 3.24 -8.27 -8.65
CA VAL A 194 3.22 -9.15 -9.83
C VAL A 194 2.08 -10.16 -9.72
N VAL A 195 2.00 -10.88 -8.61
CA VAL A 195 0.93 -11.87 -8.36
C VAL A 195 -0.45 -11.21 -8.33
N ALA A 196 -0.59 -10.07 -7.67
CA ALA A 196 -1.85 -9.31 -7.62
C ALA A 196 -2.31 -8.83 -9.01
N THR A 197 -1.36 -8.43 -9.87
CA THR A 197 -1.63 -8.04 -11.26
C THR A 197 -2.24 -9.20 -12.04
N GLU A 198 -1.70 -10.41 -11.88
CA GLU A 198 -2.21 -11.62 -12.50
C GLU A 198 -3.60 -12.01 -11.98
N ILE A 199 -3.83 -11.94 -10.67
CA ILE A 199 -5.14 -12.20 -10.05
C ILE A 199 -6.20 -11.23 -10.58
N MET A 200 -5.88 -9.96 -10.77
CA MET A 200 -6.79 -8.94 -11.32
C MET A 200 -7.01 -9.08 -12.85
N GLY A 201 -6.44 -10.09 -13.50
CA GLY A 201 -6.53 -10.26 -14.95
C GLY A 201 -5.91 -9.12 -15.76
N LEU A 202 -4.99 -8.36 -15.15
CA LEU A 202 -4.22 -7.32 -15.83
C LEU A 202 -3.01 -7.96 -16.53
N LYS A 203 -2.65 -7.44 -17.69
CA LYS A 203 -1.38 -7.81 -18.31
C LYS A 203 -0.24 -7.14 -17.52
N ARG A 204 0.87 -7.83 -17.35
CA ARG A 204 2.09 -7.29 -16.74
C ARG A 204 2.48 -5.92 -17.34
N THR A 205 2.37 -5.80 -18.66
CA THR A 205 2.69 -4.57 -19.42
C THR A 205 1.72 -3.41 -19.16
N GLU A 206 0.59 -3.66 -18.53
CA GLU A 206 -0.35 -2.61 -18.12
C GLU A 206 -0.02 -2.03 -16.74
N ASN A 207 0.79 -2.73 -15.94
CA ASN A 207 1.18 -2.24 -14.62
C ASN A 207 2.49 -1.42 -14.70
N PRO A 208 2.41 -0.08 -14.57
CA PRO A 208 3.58 0.78 -14.76
C PRO A 208 4.66 0.60 -13.68
N VAL A 209 4.31 0.09 -12.51
CA VAL A 209 5.28 -0.23 -11.44
C VAL A 209 6.14 -1.42 -11.88
N ILE A 210 5.52 -2.47 -12.40
CA ILE A 210 6.23 -3.67 -12.88
C ILE A 210 7.10 -3.32 -14.10
N MET A 211 6.59 -2.53 -15.03
CA MET A 211 7.36 -2.08 -16.20
C MET A 211 8.58 -1.24 -15.81
N GLU A 212 8.45 -0.38 -14.83
CA GLU A 212 9.58 0.39 -14.31
C GLU A 212 10.58 -0.50 -13.54
N ALA A 213 10.09 -1.49 -12.79
CA ALA A 213 10.93 -2.48 -12.12
C ALA A 213 11.76 -3.29 -13.16
N GLU A 214 11.14 -3.75 -14.24
CA GLU A 214 11.82 -4.45 -15.34
C GLU A 214 12.91 -3.55 -15.97
N ARG A 215 12.58 -2.29 -16.26
CA ARG A 215 13.55 -1.33 -16.82
C ARG A 215 14.78 -1.13 -15.92
N ARG A 216 14.62 -1.30 -14.62
CA ARG A 216 15.69 -1.21 -13.61
C ARG A 216 16.34 -2.53 -13.26
N ALA A 217 15.94 -3.62 -13.91
CA ALA A 217 16.36 -4.99 -13.56
C ALA A 217 16.12 -5.32 -12.06
N LEU A 218 15.02 -4.79 -11.50
CA LEU A 218 14.58 -5.18 -10.15
C LEU A 218 13.75 -6.45 -10.24
N GLU A 219 14.08 -7.42 -9.40
CA GLU A 219 13.43 -8.73 -9.41
C GLU A 219 12.79 -9.07 -8.05
N PRO A 220 11.80 -9.99 -8.07
CA PRO A 220 11.19 -10.60 -9.26
C PRO A 220 10.17 -9.65 -9.91
N ASN A 221 10.22 -9.51 -11.23
CA ASN A 221 9.27 -8.71 -11.99
C ASN A 221 8.42 -9.54 -12.96
N ARG A 222 8.55 -10.86 -12.91
CA ARG A 222 7.80 -11.85 -13.71
C ARG A 222 7.24 -12.93 -12.82
N LEU A 223 6.10 -13.50 -13.23
CA LEU A 223 5.42 -14.54 -12.46
C LEU A 223 6.23 -15.83 -12.38
N GLU A 224 6.96 -16.18 -13.45
CA GLU A 224 7.82 -17.37 -13.53
C GLU A 224 8.98 -17.35 -12.53
N ASP A 225 9.34 -16.18 -12.01
CA ASP A 225 10.40 -16.00 -11.02
C ASP A 225 9.87 -16.03 -9.57
N ILE A 226 8.58 -16.32 -9.40
CA ILE A 226 7.90 -16.26 -8.10
C ILE A 226 7.32 -17.64 -7.76
N GLU A 227 7.74 -18.20 -6.64
CA GLU A 227 7.06 -19.33 -6.05
C GLU A 227 5.80 -18.87 -5.33
N VAL A 228 4.63 -19.33 -5.82
CA VAL A 228 3.34 -19.06 -5.18
C VAL A 228 2.92 -20.29 -4.40
N VAL A 229 2.68 -20.13 -3.11
CA VAL A 229 2.23 -21.20 -2.23
C VAL A 229 0.80 -20.91 -1.70
N GLY A 230 0.06 -21.95 -1.40
CA GLY A 230 -1.32 -21.88 -0.91
C GLY A 230 -2.34 -22.12 -2.01
N ALA A 231 -3.14 -21.11 -2.38
CA ALA A 231 -4.13 -21.28 -3.43
C ALA A 231 -3.49 -21.32 -4.83
N ASP A 232 -4.04 -22.16 -5.71
CA ASP A 232 -3.64 -22.16 -7.12
C ASP A 232 -4.10 -20.84 -7.77
N LEU A 233 -3.18 -20.17 -8.47
CA LEU A 233 -3.48 -18.92 -9.17
C LEU A 233 -4.58 -19.07 -10.22
N ALA A 234 -4.69 -20.24 -10.87
CA ALA A 234 -5.73 -20.49 -11.85
C ALA A 234 -7.14 -20.43 -11.23
N ASP A 235 -7.27 -20.87 -9.98
CA ASP A 235 -8.55 -20.93 -9.26
C ASP A 235 -8.97 -19.57 -8.68
N VAL A 236 -8.02 -18.66 -8.49
CA VAL A 236 -8.26 -17.37 -7.79
C VAL A 236 -8.21 -16.15 -8.70
N LYS A 237 -7.99 -16.34 -10.00
CA LYS A 237 -8.05 -15.25 -10.98
C LYS A 237 -9.43 -14.63 -11.09
N VAL A 238 -9.45 -13.31 -11.26
CA VAL A 238 -10.68 -12.52 -11.49
C VAL A 238 -10.54 -11.80 -12.84
N PRO A 239 -10.68 -12.51 -13.97
CA PRO A 239 -10.37 -11.97 -15.30
C PRO A 239 -11.33 -10.85 -15.73
N ASP A 240 -12.50 -10.75 -15.11
CA ASP A 240 -13.52 -9.73 -15.31
C ASP A 240 -13.39 -8.54 -14.33
N PHE A 241 -12.23 -8.39 -13.66
CA PHE A 241 -11.99 -7.27 -12.77
C PHE A 241 -12.09 -5.95 -13.55
N LYS A 242 -13.05 -5.10 -13.15
CA LYS A 242 -13.34 -3.86 -13.87
C LYS A 242 -12.16 -2.89 -13.76
N ARG A 243 -11.76 -2.35 -14.90
CA ARG A 243 -10.70 -1.34 -15.00
C ARG A 243 -11.24 0.06 -14.74
N THR A 244 -10.35 1.01 -14.45
CA THR A 244 -10.69 2.44 -14.47
C THR A 244 -11.09 2.88 -15.87
N ARG A 245 -12.06 3.79 -15.96
CA ARG A 245 -12.52 4.38 -17.23
C ARG A 245 -11.66 5.56 -17.65
#